data_51723f0078147f3d73b21dbe9e808f35
#
_entry.id   51723f0078147f3d73b21dbe9e808f35
#
_cell.length_a   1.000
_cell.length_b   1.000
_cell.length_c   1.000
_cell.angle_alpha   90.00
_cell.angle_beta   90.00
_cell.angle_gamma   90.00
#
_symmetry.space_group_name_H-M   'P 1'
#
loop_
_entity.id
_entity.type
_entity.pdbx_description
1 polymer ?
#
loop_
_entity_poly.entity_id
_entity_poly.type
_entity_poly.pdbx_seq_one_letter_code
_entity_poly.pdbx_strand_id
1 'polypeptide(L)'
;SETAQSSGVGFAVPVDLVKRVVPSLIENGKYIYPLMGISGNEVELTLRENVGLPSDLVGAYVTRVTPDGPADLAGIQGDTGTQFSDLNFDGDVIISINNVQMESMDDLVGYLALNTSPGENITVGIFRNKSEVTVSMTLGFRPPTN
;
A
#
# COMPACT_ATOMS: atom_id res chain seq x y z
N SER A 1 25.29 -41.68 -4.46
CA SER A 1 24.27 -41.02 -5.32
C SER A 1 23.67 -39.87 -4.55
N GLU A 2 24.08 -38.65 -4.91
CA GLU A 2 23.48 -37.44 -4.38
C GLU A 2 22.13 -37.27 -5.06
N THR A 3 21.05 -37.45 -4.31
CA THR A 3 19.74 -37.02 -4.69
C THR A 3 19.67 -35.49 -4.59
N ALA A 4 19.81 -34.79 -5.68
CA ALA A 4 19.54 -33.37 -5.77
C ALA A 4 18.06 -33.15 -5.42
N GLN A 5 17.77 -32.79 -4.18
CA GLN A 5 16.48 -32.25 -3.82
C GLN A 5 16.39 -30.85 -4.43
N SER A 6 15.69 -30.74 -5.53
CA SER A 6 15.26 -29.46 -6.06
C SER A 6 14.21 -28.89 -5.10
N SER A 7 14.60 -27.96 -4.23
CA SER A 7 13.65 -27.10 -3.51
C SER A 7 13.12 -26.06 -4.50
N GLY A 8 12.14 -26.46 -5.31
CA GLY A 8 11.46 -25.54 -6.21
C GLY A 8 10.65 -24.54 -5.39
N VAL A 9 11.05 -23.26 -5.44
CA VAL A 9 10.19 -22.16 -4.95
C VAL A 9 9.21 -21.84 -6.07
N GLY A 10 7.94 -22.18 -5.89
CA GLY A 10 6.87 -21.82 -6.80
C GLY A 10 6.28 -20.45 -6.43
N PHE A 11 6.28 -19.51 -7.36
CA PHE A 11 5.54 -18.25 -7.22
C PHE A 11 4.24 -18.37 -8.03
N ALA A 12 3.09 -18.13 -7.38
CA ALA A 12 1.80 -18.06 -8.06
C ALA A 12 1.44 -16.58 -8.28
N VAL A 13 1.18 -16.21 -9.52
CA VAL A 13 0.60 -14.91 -9.86
C VAL A 13 -0.91 -15.06 -9.93
N PRO A 14 -1.71 -14.24 -9.23
CA PRO A 14 -3.16 -14.29 -9.32
C PRO A 14 -3.64 -14.15 -10.77
N VAL A 15 -4.52 -15.03 -11.20
CA VAL A 15 -5.03 -15.05 -12.60
C VAL A 15 -5.73 -13.74 -12.98
N ASP A 16 -6.34 -13.05 -12.03
CA ASP A 16 -6.99 -11.77 -12.26
C ASP A 16 -5.99 -10.66 -12.56
N LEU A 17 -4.81 -10.70 -11.95
CA LEU A 17 -3.71 -9.81 -12.29
C LEU A 17 -3.20 -10.09 -13.72
N VAL A 18 -3.06 -11.36 -14.09
CA VAL A 18 -2.68 -11.76 -15.45
C VAL A 18 -3.69 -11.24 -16.47
N LYS A 19 -4.98 -11.45 -16.24
CA LYS A 19 -6.07 -10.96 -17.12
C LYS A 19 -6.07 -9.44 -17.28
N ARG A 20 -5.65 -8.72 -16.25
CA ARG A 20 -5.58 -7.26 -16.23
C ARG A 20 -4.34 -6.72 -16.96
N VAL A 21 -3.19 -7.35 -16.73
CA VAL A 21 -1.88 -6.88 -17.21
C VAL A 21 -1.60 -7.29 -18.67
N VAL A 22 -1.90 -8.54 -19.01
CA VAL A 22 -1.53 -9.11 -20.33
C VAL A 22 -2.13 -8.35 -21.52
N PRO A 23 -3.41 -7.95 -21.55
CA PRO A 23 -3.94 -7.16 -22.67
C PRO A 23 -3.15 -5.86 -22.89
N SER A 24 -2.82 -5.14 -21.83
CA SER A 24 -2.03 -3.90 -21.94
C SER A 24 -0.60 -4.15 -22.44
N LEU A 25 0.01 -5.26 -22.05
CA LEU A 25 1.33 -5.65 -22.55
C LEU A 25 1.29 -5.99 -24.04
N ILE A 26 0.23 -6.66 -24.50
CA ILE A 26 0.05 -7.00 -25.93
C ILE A 26 -0.19 -5.73 -26.75
N GLU A 27 -1.05 -4.84 -26.30
CA GLU A 27 -1.44 -3.65 -27.04
C GLU A 27 -0.39 -2.52 -26.99
N ASN A 28 0.21 -2.31 -25.83
CA ASN A 28 1.04 -1.14 -25.54
C ASN A 28 2.50 -1.46 -25.17
N GLY A 29 2.85 -2.74 -25.08
CA GLY A 29 4.18 -3.19 -24.66
C GLY A 29 4.52 -2.91 -23.20
N LYS A 30 3.61 -2.32 -22.43
CA LYS A 30 3.80 -1.97 -21.01
C LYS A 30 2.49 -1.97 -20.25
N TYR A 31 2.58 -2.18 -18.94
CA TYR A 31 1.49 -1.97 -18.00
C TYR A 31 1.89 -0.90 -16.99
N ILE A 32 0.96 0.01 -16.71
CA ILE A 32 1.19 1.12 -15.78
C ILE A 32 0.42 0.82 -14.50
N TYR A 33 1.16 0.66 -13.40
CA TYR A 33 0.57 0.41 -12.09
C TYR A 33 0.08 1.69 -11.43
N PRO A 34 -1.06 1.64 -10.72
CA PRO A 34 -1.50 2.74 -9.87
C PRO A 34 -0.49 2.96 -8.74
N LEU A 35 -0.33 4.21 -8.33
CA LEU A 35 0.63 4.62 -7.31
C LEU A 35 -0.03 5.57 -6.30
N MET A 36 0.10 5.27 -5.01
CA MET A 36 -0.23 6.20 -3.93
C MET A 36 0.93 7.14 -3.57
N GLY A 37 2.17 6.64 -3.71
CA GLY A 37 3.36 7.39 -3.32
C GLY A 37 3.61 7.35 -1.82
N ILE A 38 3.46 6.19 -1.21
CA ILE A 38 3.75 5.94 0.21
C ILE A 38 4.77 4.82 0.38
N SER A 39 5.41 4.82 1.55
CA SER A 39 6.13 3.66 2.10
C SER A 39 5.60 3.40 3.49
N GLY A 40 5.58 2.16 3.91
CA GLY A 40 5.00 1.84 5.22
C GLY A 40 5.34 0.45 5.69
N ASN A 41 4.82 0.12 6.86
CA ASN A 41 5.04 -1.13 7.57
C ASN A 41 3.73 -1.73 8.03
N GLU A 42 3.80 -3.00 8.40
CA GLU A 42 2.74 -3.66 9.16
C GLU A 42 2.62 -3.04 10.56
N VAL A 43 1.40 -3.04 11.08
CA VAL A 43 1.11 -2.57 12.42
C VAL A 43 1.37 -3.70 13.42
N GLU A 44 2.62 -3.82 13.85
CA GLU A 44 3.01 -4.72 14.94
C GLU A 44 2.50 -4.21 16.29
N LEU A 45 2.56 -5.07 17.33
CA LEU A 45 2.04 -4.77 18.66
C LEU A 45 2.58 -3.46 19.25
N THR A 46 3.90 -3.27 19.19
CA THR A 46 4.56 -2.07 19.70
C THR A 46 4.11 -0.80 18.99
N LEU A 47 4.00 -0.86 17.68
CA LEU A 47 3.51 0.27 16.88
C LEU A 47 2.05 0.57 17.19
N ARG A 48 1.21 -0.46 17.31
CA ARG A 48 -0.20 -0.34 17.69
C ARG A 48 -0.38 0.39 19.01
N GLU A 49 0.39 0.01 20.04
CA GLU A 49 0.33 0.62 21.36
C GLU A 49 0.73 2.11 21.32
N ASN A 50 1.81 2.44 20.61
CA ASN A 50 2.31 3.81 20.51
C ASN A 50 1.38 4.73 19.71
N VAL A 51 0.84 4.25 18.60
CA VAL A 51 -0.16 4.98 17.79
C VAL A 51 -1.52 5.05 18.50
N GLY A 52 -1.77 4.17 19.45
CA GLY A 52 -3.06 4.04 20.14
C GLY A 52 -4.16 3.48 19.24
N LEU A 53 -3.80 2.58 18.32
CA LEU A 53 -4.75 1.91 17.43
C LEU A 53 -5.60 0.91 18.22
N PRO A 54 -6.94 0.98 18.14
CA PRO A 54 -7.84 0.02 18.77
C PRO A 54 -7.51 -1.43 18.35
N SER A 55 -7.79 -2.38 19.24
CA SER A 55 -7.46 -3.81 19.00
C SER A 55 -8.23 -4.45 17.86
N ASP A 56 -9.37 -3.92 17.51
CA ASP A 56 -10.27 -4.33 16.42
C ASP A 56 -9.91 -3.69 15.08
N LEU A 57 -9.03 -2.67 15.06
CA LEU A 57 -8.51 -2.08 13.84
C LEU A 57 -7.17 -2.70 13.44
N VAL A 58 -7.01 -2.91 12.15
CA VAL A 58 -5.77 -3.34 11.50
C VAL A 58 -5.47 -2.37 10.35
N GLY A 59 -4.28 -2.41 9.79
CA GLY A 59 -3.96 -1.53 8.68
C GLY A 59 -2.47 -1.46 8.34
N ALA A 60 -2.13 -0.55 7.46
CA ALA A 60 -0.78 -0.26 7.01
C ALA A 60 -0.31 1.07 7.58
N TYR A 61 0.75 1.06 8.38
CA TYR A 61 1.34 2.27 8.95
C TYR A 61 2.20 3.01 7.91
N VAL A 62 1.93 4.30 7.72
CA VAL A 62 2.64 5.13 6.75
C VAL A 62 3.91 5.70 7.39
N THR A 63 5.07 5.22 6.96
CA THR A 63 6.36 5.73 7.44
C THR A 63 6.86 6.90 6.61
N ARG A 64 6.50 6.96 5.32
CA ARG A 64 6.93 8.04 4.43
C ARG A 64 5.90 8.29 3.34
N VAL A 65 5.76 9.56 2.97
CA VAL A 65 4.97 10.01 1.83
C VAL A 65 5.91 10.66 0.81
N THR A 66 5.72 10.36 -0.46
CA THR A 66 6.48 11.00 -1.54
C THR A 66 6.02 12.44 -1.68
N PRO A 67 6.91 13.45 -1.56
CA PRO A 67 6.56 14.85 -1.73
C PRO A 67 5.91 15.11 -3.10
N ASP A 68 4.86 15.92 -3.12
CA ASP A 68 4.05 16.24 -4.31
C ASP A 68 3.40 15.00 -4.97
N GLY A 69 3.44 13.85 -4.31
CA GLY A 69 2.78 12.63 -4.76
C GLY A 69 1.29 12.57 -4.41
N PRO A 70 0.57 11.57 -4.93
CA PRO A 70 -0.88 11.44 -4.70
C PRO A 70 -1.30 11.48 -3.23
N ALA A 71 -0.58 10.76 -2.38
CA ALA A 71 -0.88 10.70 -0.94
C ALA A 71 -0.60 12.04 -0.24
N ASP A 72 0.49 12.71 -0.61
CA ASP A 72 0.84 14.03 -0.09
C ASP A 72 -0.24 15.07 -0.45
N LEU A 73 -0.63 15.11 -1.71
CA LEU A 73 -1.69 15.99 -2.21
C LEU A 73 -3.06 15.71 -1.56
N ALA A 74 -3.30 14.47 -1.16
CA ALA A 74 -4.50 14.07 -0.41
C ALA A 74 -4.41 14.37 1.09
N GLY A 75 -3.25 14.82 1.58
CA GLY A 75 -3.02 15.13 2.98
C GLY A 75 -2.79 13.92 3.88
N ILE A 76 -2.37 12.78 3.31
CA ILE A 76 -1.88 11.64 4.09
C ILE A 76 -0.50 11.98 4.66
N GLN A 77 -0.28 11.63 5.93
CA GLN A 77 0.93 11.98 6.67
C GLN A 77 1.79 10.74 6.92
N GLY A 78 3.07 10.85 6.61
CA GLY A 78 4.07 9.87 7.02
C GLY A 78 4.60 10.18 8.41
N ASP A 79 5.30 9.22 9.01
CA ASP A 79 6.01 9.41 10.27
C ASP A 79 7.10 10.49 10.12
N THR A 80 7.23 11.36 11.10
CA THR A 80 8.25 12.43 11.10
C THR A 80 9.63 11.94 11.55
N GLY A 81 9.76 10.69 11.98
CA GLY A 81 11.03 10.04 12.27
C GLY A 81 11.88 9.86 11.01
N THR A 82 13.18 9.95 11.17
CA THR A 82 14.12 9.92 10.03
C THR A 82 14.54 8.51 9.63
N GLN A 83 14.40 7.53 10.51
CA GLN A 83 14.80 6.14 10.30
C GLN A 83 13.78 5.18 10.93
N PHE A 84 13.83 3.92 10.48
CA PHE A 84 12.99 2.84 10.97
C PHE A 84 13.13 2.54 12.48
N SER A 85 14.29 2.86 13.04
CA SER A 85 14.61 2.73 14.47
C SER A 85 14.24 3.97 15.28
N ASP A 86 13.71 5.00 14.66
CA ASP A 86 13.47 6.31 15.26
C ASP A 86 12.11 6.87 14.81
N LEU A 87 11.06 6.03 14.96
CA LEU A 87 9.70 6.42 14.65
C LEU A 87 9.13 7.28 15.76
N ASN A 88 8.47 8.38 15.41
CA ASN A 88 7.73 9.24 16.31
C ASN A 88 6.29 8.75 16.53
N PHE A 89 5.85 7.75 15.78
CA PHE A 89 4.51 7.17 15.83
C PHE A 89 3.39 8.18 15.56
N ASP A 90 3.67 9.18 14.74
CA ASP A 90 2.77 10.27 14.35
C ASP A 90 2.26 10.16 12.90
N GLY A 91 2.68 9.11 12.18
CA GLY A 91 2.18 8.78 10.85
C GLY A 91 0.76 8.22 10.87
N ASP A 92 0.10 8.27 9.73
CA ASP A 92 -1.23 7.69 9.55
C ASP A 92 -1.18 6.16 9.51
N VAL A 93 -2.28 5.52 9.90
CA VAL A 93 -2.53 4.11 9.60
C VAL A 93 -3.63 4.05 8.54
N ILE A 94 -3.36 3.48 7.37
CA ILE A 94 -4.38 3.22 6.36
C ILE A 94 -5.15 1.99 6.77
N ILE A 95 -6.46 2.14 6.97
CA ILE A 95 -7.36 1.10 7.45
C ILE A 95 -8.34 0.61 6.39
N SER A 96 -8.60 1.42 5.35
CA SER A 96 -9.49 1.01 4.25
C SER A 96 -9.21 1.75 2.95
N ILE A 97 -9.57 1.12 1.82
CA ILE A 97 -9.64 1.75 0.49
C ILE A 97 -11.01 1.44 -0.11
N ASN A 98 -11.74 2.47 -0.56
CA ASN A 98 -13.09 2.35 -1.11
C ASN A 98 -14.02 1.51 -0.21
N ASN A 99 -13.94 1.71 1.10
CA ASN A 99 -14.67 0.98 2.15
C ASN A 99 -14.30 -0.51 2.28
N VAL A 100 -13.25 -0.98 1.61
CA VAL A 100 -12.69 -2.31 1.81
C VAL A 100 -11.57 -2.21 2.83
N GLN A 101 -11.65 -3.01 3.90
CA GLN A 101 -10.65 -3.03 4.97
C GLN A 101 -9.29 -3.50 4.45
N MET A 102 -8.23 -2.82 4.88
CA MET A 102 -6.85 -3.20 4.61
C MET A 102 -6.22 -3.74 5.90
N GLU A 103 -5.64 -4.92 5.83
CA GLU A 103 -5.04 -5.57 7.00
C GLU A 103 -3.53 -5.31 7.10
N SER A 104 -2.89 -5.10 5.95
CA SER A 104 -1.44 -4.94 5.84
C SER A 104 -1.04 -4.04 4.67
N MET A 105 0.25 -3.74 4.55
CA MET A 105 0.80 -3.05 3.39
C MET A 105 0.71 -3.91 2.12
N ASP A 106 0.90 -5.22 2.23
CA ASP A 106 0.79 -6.14 1.10
C ASP A 106 -0.64 -6.23 0.57
N ASP A 107 -1.62 -6.24 1.48
CA ASP A 107 -3.04 -6.23 1.14
C ASP A 107 -3.41 -4.94 0.39
N LEU A 108 -2.91 -3.79 0.86
CA LEU A 108 -3.08 -2.51 0.21
C LEU A 108 -2.49 -2.51 -1.22
N VAL A 109 -1.26 -2.97 -1.39
CA VAL A 109 -0.60 -3.04 -2.70
C VAL A 109 -1.36 -3.98 -3.64
N GLY A 110 -1.77 -5.15 -3.13
CA GLY A 110 -2.57 -6.13 -3.88
C GLY A 110 -3.92 -5.55 -4.31
N TYR A 111 -4.62 -4.87 -3.41
CA TYR A 111 -5.90 -4.23 -3.72
C TYR A 111 -5.75 -3.19 -4.83
N LEU A 112 -4.76 -2.30 -4.74
CA LEU A 112 -4.51 -1.29 -5.77
C LEU A 112 -4.23 -1.93 -7.13
N ALA A 113 -3.37 -2.94 -7.17
CA ALA A 113 -3.01 -3.61 -8.42
C ALA A 113 -4.19 -4.31 -9.09
N LEU A 114 -5.10 -4.90 -8.31
CA LEU A 114 -6.21 -5.70 -8.83
C LEU A 114 -7.48 -4.88 -9.09
N ASN A 115 -7.74 -3.84 -8.30
CA ASN A 115 -9.06 -3.20 -8.25
C ASN A 115 -9.07 -1.73 -8.67
N THR A 116 -7.89 -1.12 -8.91
CA THR A 116 -7.81 0.30 -9.25
C THR A 116 -6.98 0.56 -10.50
N SER A 117 -7.06 1.78 -11.03
CA SER A 117 -6.32 2.22 -12.21
C SER A 117 -5.61 3.54 -11.96
N PRO A 118 -4.50 3.83 -12.66
CA PRO A 118 -3.90 5.15 -12.62
C PRO A 118 -4.90 6.25 -13.00
N GLY A 119 -4.90 7.36 -12.27
CA GLY A 119 -5.84 8.46 -12.45
C GLY A 119 -7.20 8.27 -11.82
N GLU A 120 -7.47 7.09 -11.23
CA GLU A 120 -8.72 6.81 -10.52
C GLU A 120 -8.77 7.57 -9.19
N ASN A 121 -9.95 8.12 -8.88
CA ASN A 121 -10.21 8.73 -7.58
C ASN A 121 -10.73 7.66 -6.62
N ILE A 122 -10.05 7.50 -5.49
CA ILE A 122 -10.39 6.54 -4.44
C ILE A 122 -10.65 7.25 -3.11
N THR A 123 -11.38 6.60 -2.22
CA THR A 123 -11.50 7.00 -0.83
C THR A 123 -10.57 6.17 0.03
N VAL A 124 -9.82 6.82 0.91
CA VAL A 124 -8.88 6.17 1.83
C VAL A 124 -9.32 6.47 3.25
N GLY A 125 -9.65 5.42 4.00
CA GLY A 125 -9.86 5.52 5.44
C GLY A 125 -8.52 5.45 6.15
N ILE A 126 -8.26 6.42 7.00
CA ILE A 126 -7.04 6.51 7.80
C ILE A 126 -7.39 6.64 9.29
N PHE A 127 -6.53 6.11 10.14
CA PHE A 127 -6.56 6.37 11.57
C PHE A 127 -5.47 7.39 11.90
N ARG A 128 -5.87 8.52 12.43
CA ARG A 128 -5.02 9.67 12.78
C ARG A 128 -5.50 10.29 14.09
N ASN A 129 -4.59 10.60 15.00
CA ASN A 129 -4.92 11.25 16.29
C ASN A 129 -6.07 10.55 17.04
N LYS A 130 -6.04 9.21 17.08
CA LYS A 130 -7.04 8.36 17.75
C LYS A 130 -8.46 8.47 17.15
N SER A 131 -8.56 8.86 15.92
CA SER A 131 -9.85 8.99 15.19
C SER A 131 -9.72 8.46 13.77
N GLU A 132 -10.81 7.91 13.25
CA GLU A 132 -10.92 7.54 11.85
C GLU A 132 -11.28 8.77 11.02
N VAL A 133 -10.56 8.95 9.92
CA VAL A 133 -10.77 10.04 8.96
C VAL A 133 -10.80 9.45 7.55
N THR A 134 -11.63 9.98 6.69
CA THR A 134 -11.67 9.60 5.27
C THR A 134 -11.12 10.74 4.43
N VAL A 135 -10.19 10.43 3.54
CA VAL A 135 -9.63 11.35 2.56
C VAL A 135 -9.91 10.85 1.14
N SER A 136 -10.05 11.77 0.21
CA SER A 136 -10.16 11.44 -1.22
C SER A 136 -8.81 11.65 -1.88
N MET A 137 -8.41 10.68 -2.72
CA MET A 137 -7.12 10.71 -3.39
C MET A 137 -7.26 10.28 -4.85
N THR A 138 -6.59 10.99 -5.75
CA THR A 138 -6.42 10.55 -7.14
C THR A 138 -5.11 9.79 -7.29
N LEU A 139 -5.19 8.52 -7.70
CA LEU A 139 -4.00 7.68 -7.89
C LEU A 139 -3.11 8.20 -9.01
N GLY A 140 -1.82 8.21 -8.75
CA GLY A 140 -0.79 8.45 -9.75
C GLY A 140 -0.45 7.20 -10.54
N PHE A 141 0.65 7.27 -11.25
CA PHE A 141 1.19 6.13 -11.99
C PHE A 141 2.67 5.94 -11.67
N ARG A 142 3.09 4.68 -11.59
CA ARG A 142 4.51 4.35 -11.51
C ARG A 142 5.07 4.36 -12.93
N PRO A 143 6.06 5.22 -13.24
CA PRO A 143 6.76 5.15 -14.52
C PRO A 143 7.35 3.76 -14.73
N PRO A 144 7.33 3.21 -15.94
CA PRO A 144 8.04 1.97 -16.23
C PRO A 144 9.53 2.17 -15.91
N THR A 145 10.10 1.24 -15.16
CA THR A 145 11.56 1.18 -14.98
C THR A 145 12.19 0.77 -16.31
N ASN A 146 13.07 1.60 -16.83
CA ASN A 146 13.89 1.27 -18.01
C ASN A 146 14.85 0.13 -17.67
#